data_0e3d6a3e363f1e892288084e200ce0d7
#
_entry.id   0e3d6a3e363f1e892288084e200ce0d7
#
_cell.length_a   1.000
_cell.length_b   1.000
_cell.length_c   1.000
_cell.angle_alpha   90.00
_cell.angle_beta   90.00
_cell.angle_gamma   90.00
#
_symmetry.space_group_name_H-M   'P 1'
#
loop_
_entity.id
_entity.type
_entity.pdbx_description
1 polymer ?
#
loop_
_entity_poly.entity_id
_entity_poly.type
_entity_poly.pdbx_seq_one_letter_code
_entity_poly.pdbx_strand_id
1 'polypeptide(L)'
;MGELVIDLEEGFTAITGPNGSGKSNSGDAIQFVLGTRSTKSLRAQNVKELIFNGGSRSKPAKSCMVTLIFDNPPNDSGERRLKVDAEEVCFTRAVKLNSKGAAVSAYRLNDRPSSSTEFRRLLIEAGARGDGYNIVLQGDVASLSTMTPLERRRVLEDVAGVTQYDEELRKADRQRKQVESQLEMIDVFENQQIDRIESLEKEREKALKYRDLIQDLQESKSLLMQSKHRAQFEEIRMLGEE
;
A
#
# COMPACT_ATOMS: atom_id res chain seq x y z
N MET A 1 35.39 -12.05 14.00
CA MET A 1 34.23 -12.69 14.60
C MET A 1 33.98 -13.96 13.81
N GLY A 2 33.84 -15.11 14.48
CA GLY A 2 33.56 -16.36 13.77
C GLY A 2 32.15 -16.39 13.25
N GLU A 3 31.94 -17.13 12.20
CA GLU A 3 30.64 -17.55 11.72
C GLU A 3 30.17 -18.72 12.60
N LEU A 4 28.88 -18.73 12.95
CA LEU A 4 28.22 -19.83 13.66
C LEU A 4 27.19 -20.42 12.73
N VAL A 5 27.31 -21.68 12.41
CA VAL A 5 26.33 -22.46 11.67
C VAL A 5 25.66 -23.42 12.64
N ILE A 6 24.35 -23.50 12.59
CA ILE A 6 23.53 -24.44 13.38
C ILE A 6 22.64 -25.19 12.41
N ASP A 7 22.89 -26.46 12.24
CA ASP A 7 22.06 -27.34 11.44
C ASP A 7 20.84 -27.78 12.27
N LEU A 8 19.65 -27.57 11.71
CA LEU A 8 18.39 -27.97 12.32
C LEU A 8 17.83 -29.12 11.49
N GLU A 9 18.03 -30.33 11.95
CA GLU A 9 17.53 -31.54 11.29
C GLU A 9 16.03 -31.73 11.55
N GLU A 10 15.39 -32.57 10.76
CA GLU A 10 13.99 -32.98 10.99
C GLU A 10 13.82 -33.61 12.37
N GLY A 11 12.73 -33.27 13.06
CA GLY A 11 12.40 -33.76 14.36
C GLY A 11 12.61 -32.77 15.49
N PHE A 12 13.20 -33.18 16.59
CA PHE A 12 13.39 -32.38 17.81
C PHE A 12 14.87 -32.02 18.00
N THR A 13 15.19 -30.72 17.93
CA THR A 13 16.53 -30.22 18.26
C THR A 13 16.53 -29.44 19.55
N ALA A 14 17.45 -29.76 20.47
CA ALA A 14 17.61 -29.12 21.77
C ALA A 14 18.92 -28.33 21.84
N ILE A 15 18.85 -27.03 22.14
CA ILE A 15 20.01 -26.20 22.40
C ILE A 15 20.20 -26.04 23.90
N THR A 16 21.26 -26.67 24.46
CA THR A 16 21.56 -26.67 25.89
C THR A 16 22.84 -25.91 26.21
N GLY A 17 23.01 -25.48 27.44
CA GLY A 17 24.23 -24.80 27.91
C GLY A 17 23.99 -24.01 29.20
N PRO A 18 25.06 -23.50 29.83
CA PRO A 18 24.97 -22.71 31.06
C PRO A 18 24.33 -21.33 30.80
N ASN A 19 23.98 -20.62 31.90
CA ASN A 19 23.48 -19.25 31.81
C ASN A 19 24.53 -18.34 31.16
N GLY A 20 24.09 -17.46 30.23
CA GLY A 20 24.98 -16.57 29.52
C GLY A 20 25.68 -17.17 28.28
N SER A 21 25.46 -18.47 27.95
CA SER A 21 26.10 -19.12 26.79
C SER A 21 25.52 -18.72 25.44
N GLY A 22 24.44 -17.91 25.41
CA GLY A 22 23.86 -17.43 24.16
C GLY A 22 22.66 -18.24 23.63
N LYS A 23 22.14 -19.22 24.37
CA LYS A 23 20.98 -20.04 23.97
C LYS A 23 19.78 -19.19 23.48
N SER A 24 19.44 -18.18 24.24
CA SER A 24 18.35 -17.29 23.89
C SER A 24 18.68 -16.39 22.68
N ASN A 25 19.96 -16.12 22.44
CA ASN A 25 20.39 -15.35 21.28
C ASN A 25 20.19 -16.12 19.97
N SER A 26 20.24 -17.45 20.01
CA SER A 26 19.90 -18.29 18.84
C SER A 26 18.42 -18.13 18.46
N GLY A 27 17.52 -18.15 19.45
CA GLY A 27 16.10 -17.86 19.21
C GLY A 27 15.86 -16.42 18.71
N ASP A 28 16.55 -15.45 19.30
CA ASP A 28 16.48 -14.03 18.84
C ASP A 28 16.99 -13.87 17.40
N ALA A 29 18.02 -14.64 17.01
CA ALA A 29 18.56 -14.62 15.64
C ALA A 29 17.52 -15.13 14.62
N ILE A 30 16.81 -16.21 14.94
CA ILE A 30 15.72 -16.72 14.11
C ILE A 30 14.61 -15.66 13.97
N GLN A 31 14.15 -15.10 15.10
CA GLN A 31 13.14 -14.05 15.09
C GLN A 31 13.58 -12.79 14.34
N PHE A 32 14.86 -12.45 14.44
CA PHE A 32 15.41 -11.31 13.70
C PHE A 32 15.22 -11.46 12.19
N VAL A 33 15.47 -12.62 11.61
CA VAL A 33 15.25 -12.89 10.19
C VAL A 33 13.77 -12.91 9.85
N LEU A 34 12.96 -13.59 10.67
CA LEU A 34 11.51 -13.68 10.44
C LEU A 34 10.78 -12.32 10.52
N GLY A 35 11.48 -11.29 10.99
CA GLY A 35 11.02 -9.91 10.82
C GLY A 35 9.90 -9.51 11.77
N THR A 36 10.04 -9.82 13.07
CA THR A 36 9.13 -9.31 14.10
C THR A 36 8.95 -7.79 13.98
N ARG A 37 7.73 -7.31 14.11
CA ARG A 37 7.39 -5.87 14.02
C ARG A 37 8.02 -5.03 15.14
N SER A 38 8.36 -5.66 16.25
CA SER A 38 8.85 -4.97 17.44
C SER A 38 10.28 -5.43 17.79
N THR A 39 11.18 -4.47 17.95
CA THR A 39 12.52 -4.72 18.52
C THR A 39 12.45 -5.17 19.97
N LYS A 40 11.34 -4.90 20.67
CA LYS A 40 11.12 -5.37 22.05
C LYS A 40 11.07 -6.90 22.15
N SER A 41 10.55 -7.59 21.12
CA SER A 41 10.56 -9.05 21.06
C SER A 41 11.97 -9.64 20.92
N LEU A 42 12.92 -8.86 20.40
CA LEU A 42 14.34 -9.22 20.30
C LEU A 42 15.15 -8.77 21.51
N ARG A 43 14.50 -8.39 22.61
CA ARG A 43 15.16 -7.90 23.83
C ARG A 43 16.12 -6.74 23.57
N ALA A 44 15.91 -5.97 22.50
CA ALA A 44 16.70 -4.81 22.11
C ALA A 44 15.80 -3.55 22.06
N GLN A 45 16.30 -2.42 22.51
CA GLN A 45 15.57 -1.16 22.43
C GLN A 45 15.54 -0.64 20.99
N ASN A 46 16.62 -0.88 20.26
CA ASN A 46 16.74 -0.51 18.86
C ASN A 46 17.59 -1.54 18.08
N VAL A 47 17.46 -1.51 16.75
CA VAL A 47 18.15 -2.44 15.86
C VAL A 47 19.68 -2.33 15.93
N LYS A 48 20.22 -1.19 16.36
CA LYS A 48 21.67 -0.98 16.54
C LYS A 48 22.24 -1.87 17.65
N GLU A 49 21.46 -2.17 18.69
CA GLU A 49 21.91 -3.00 19.83
C GLU A 49 22.10 -4.46 19.46
N LEU A 50 21.58 -4.91 18.32
CA LEU A 50 21.83 -6.24 17.79
C LEU A 50 23.26 -6.40 17.24
N ILE A 51 23.96 -5.29 17.00
CA ILE A 51 25.34 -5.32 16.54
C ILE A 51 26.26 -5.44 17.76
N PHE A 52 27.17 -6.41 17.73
CA PHE A 52 28.10 -6.63 18.81
C PHE A 52 28.94 -5.39 19.14
N ASN A 53 28.88 -4.93 20.37
CA ASN A 53 29.57 -3.71 20.85
C ASN A 53 31.01 -3.89 21.24
N GLY A 54 31.59 -5.11 21.04
CA GLY A 54 33.02 -5.39 21.37
C GLY A 54 33.24 -5.96 22.77
N GLY A 55 32.33 -5.74 23.71
CA GLY A 55 32.55 -6.15 25.10
C GLY A 55 33.79 -5.51 25.70
N SER A 56 34.42 -6.19 26.64
CA SER A 56 35.65 -5.71 27.35
C SER A 56 36.96 -6.02 26.62
N ARG A 57 36.94 -6.88 25.59
CA ARG A 57 38.18 -7.43 24.97
C ARG A 57 38.28 -7.25 23.45
N SER A 58 37.22 -6.84 22.78
CA SER A 58 37.20 -6.79 21.32
C SER A 58 36.68 -5.44 20.80
N LYS A 59 37.03 -5.10 19.56
CA LYS A 59 36.46 -3.89 18.90
C LYS A 59 34.99 -4.10 18.54
N PRO A 60 34.16 -3.05 18.60
CA PRO A 60 32.78 -3.11 18.12
C PRO A 60 32.70 -3.56 16.67
N ALA A 61 31.72 -4.40 16.37
CA ALA A 61 31.41 -4.79 15.00
C ALA A 61 30.70 -3.64 14.25
N LYS A 62 30.82 -3.62 12.93
CA LYS A 62 30.15 -2.62 12.08
C LYS A 62 28.82 -3.15 11.53
N SER A 63 28.58 -4.44 11.63
CA SER A 63 27.38 -5.11 11.12
C SER A 63 27.12 -6.42 11.86
N CYS A 64 25.87 -6.86 11.82
CA CYS A 64 25.47 -8.23 12.12
C CYS A 64 24.66 -8.78 10.94
N MET A 65 24.69 -10.09 10.76
CA MET A 65 23.98 -10.78 9.70
C MET A 65 23.51 -12.14 10.21
N VAL A 66 22.29 -12.50 9.85
CA VAL A 66 21.73 -13.82 10.09
C VAL A 66 21.10 -14.33 8.81
N THR A 67 21.32 -15.57 8.48
CA THR A 67 20.72 -16.26 7.34
C THR A 67 19.94 -17.46 7.85
N LEU A 68 18.69 -17.62 7.43
CA LEU A 68 17.92 -18.84 7.57
C LEU A 68 17.88 -19.53 6.20
N ILE A 69 18.21 -20.78 6.15
CA ILE A 69 18.17 -21.61 4.95
C ILE A 69 16.97 -22.55 5.09
N PHE A 70 16.09 -22.53 4.10
CA PHE A 70 14.91 -23.39 4.05
C PHE A 70 15.05 -24.34 2.88
N ASP A 71 14.83 -25.62 3.14
CA ASP A 71 14.68 -26.62 2.10
C ASP A 71 13.41 -26.36 1.30
N ASN A 72 13.52 -26.43 -0.01
CA ASN A 72 12.42 -26.16 -0.93
C ASN A 72 12.39 -27.24 -2.04
N PRO A 73 12.38 -28.53 -1.70
CA PRO A 73 12.27 -29.60 -2.69
C PRO A 73 10.89 -29.53 -3.36
N PRO A 74 10.80 -29.98 -4.63
CA PRO A 74 9.51 -30.15 -5.27
C PRO A 74 8.68 -31.23 -4.56
N ASN A 75 7.38 -31.02 -4.44
CA ASN A 75 6.45 -32.05 -3.97
C ASN A 75 6.20 -33.12 -5.06
N ASP A 76 5.39 -34.11 -4.77
CA ASP A 76 5.02 -35.20 -5.69
C ASP A 76 4.36 -34.69 -6.99
N SER A 77 3.78 -33.49 -6.99
CA SER A 77 3.19 -32.81 -8.16
C SER A 77 4.20 -31.95 -8.91
N GLY A 78 5.46 -31.91 -8.50
CA GLY A 78 6.51 -31.07 -9.09
C GLY A 78 6.46 -29.59 -8.67
N GLU A 79 5.56 -29.21 -7.77
CA GLU A 79 5.44 -27.85 -7.27
C GLU A 79 6.33 -27.63 -6.02
N ARG A 80 6.96 -26.48 -5.94
CA ARG A 80 7.74 -26.07 -4.78
C ARG A 80 6.88 -25.24 -3.82
N ARG A 81 7.08 -25.44 -2.52
CA ARG A 81 6.35 -24.70 -1.47
C ARG A 81 6.61 -23.18 -1.54
N LEU A 82 7.87 -22.80 -1.70
CA LEU A 82 8.26 -21.44 -2.04
C LEU A 82 8.34 -21.32 -3.56
N LYS A 83 7.70 -20.31 -4.12
CA LYS A 83 7.72 -20.01 -5.57
C LYS A 83 9.07 -19.46 -6.03
N VAL A 84 10.13 -20.12 -5.62
CA VAL A 84 11.51 -19.82 -5.99
C VAL A 84 12.09 -21.09 -6.58
N ASP A 85 12.66 -21.01 -7.78
CA ASP A 85 13.24 -22.18 -8.45
C ASP A 85 14.65 -22.44 -7.91
N ALA A 86 14.69 -23.01 -6.72
CA ALA A 86 15.89 -23.43 -6.01
C ALA A 86 15.54 -24.51 -5.01
N GLU A 87 16.43 -25.46 -4.78
CA GLU A 87 16.28 -26.53 -3.78
C GLU A 87 16.38 -25.98 -2.35
N GLU A 88 17.20 -24.96 -2.17
CA GLU A 88 17.35 -24.23 -0.93
C GLU A 88 17.03 -22.75 -1.15
N VAL A 89 16.36 -22.13 -0.20
CA VAL A 89 16.06 -20.69 -0.21
C VAL A 89 16.66 -20.01 1.01
N CYS A 90 17.64 -19.15 0.76
CA CYS A 90 18.37 -18.43 1.79
C CYS A 90 17.72 -17.07 2.09
N PHE A 91 17.21 -16.90 3.30
CA PHE A 91 16.68 -15.65 3.81
C PHE A 91 17.72 -14.96 4.67
N THR A 92 18.38 -13.94 4.16
CA THR A 92 19.41 -13.20 4.88
C THR A 92 18.91 -11.81 5.29
N ARG A 93 18.98 -11.51 6.58
CA ARG A 93 18.81 -10.16 7.10
C ARG A 93 20.10 -9.68 7.73
N ALA A 94 20.54 -8.49 7.33
CA ALA A 94 21.72 -7.83 7.86
C ALA A 94 21.39 -6.45 8.41
N VAL A 95 22.11 -6.03 9.45
CA VAL A 95 22.12 -4.64 9.93
C VAL A 95 23.51 -4.12 9.82
N LYS A 96 23.66 -2.95 9.20
CA LYS A 96 24.93 -2.25 9.04
C LYS A 96 24.82 -0.84 9.59
N LEU A 97 25.92 -0.34 10.17
CA LEU A 97 26.02 1.07 10.53
C LEU A 97 26.46 1.86 9.30
N ASN A 98 25.73 2.91 8.97
CA ASN A 98 26.13 3.86 7.95
C ASN A 98 27.25 4.79 8.48
N SER A 99 27.78 5.66 7.63
CA SER A 99 28.82 6.64 7.99
C SER A 99 28.40 7.61 9.11
N LYS A 100 27.10 7.80 9.31
CA LYS A 100 26.52 8.64 10.38
C LYS A 100 26.22 7.85 11.66
N GLY A 101 26.56 6.56 11.75
CA GLY A 101 26.29 5.70 12.90
C GLY A 101 24.84 5.24 13.04
N ALA A 102 23.98 5.48 12.05
CA ALA A 102 22.62 4.96 12.04
C ALA A 102 22.59 3.52 11.50
N ALA A 103 21.76 2.68 12.13
CA ALA A 103 21.57 1.29 11.71
C ALA A 103 20.62 1.20 10.51
N VAL A 104 21.06 0.51 9.46
CA VAL A 104 20.28 0.25 8.25
C VAL A 104 20.11 -1.25 8.08
N SER A 105 18.85 -1.71 7.95
CA SER A 105 18.53 -3.11 7.67
C SER A 105 18.60 -3.37 6.16
N ALA A 106 19.23 -4.48 5.78
CA ALA A 106 19.28 -4.99 4.42
C ALA A 106 18.72 -6.40 4.39
N TYR A 107 17.98 -6.71 3.34
CA TYR A 107 17.36 -8.00 3.12
C TYR A 107 17.90 -8.61 1.83
N ARG A 108 18.18 -9.92 1.84
CA ARG A 108 18.62 -10.67 0.66
C ARG A 108 17.86 -11.99 0.59
N LEU A 109 17.59 -12.40 -0.63
CA LEU A 109 17.01 -13.70 -0.97
C LEU A 109 17.98 -14.39 -1.95
N ASN A 110 18.50 -15.55 -1.59
CA ASN A 110 19.55 -16.23 -2.38
C ASN A 110 20.65 -15.26 -2.84
N ASP A 111 21.21 -14.51 -1.89
CA ASP A 111 22.23 -13.48 -2.09
C ASP A 111 21.85 -12.26 -2.94
N ARG A 112 20.65 -12.22 -3.51
CA ARG A 112 20.15 -11.06 -4.26
C ARG A 112 19.47 -10.07 -3.29
N PRO A 113 19.69 -8.77 -3.46
CA PRO A 113 18.95 -7.77 -2.67
C PRO A 113 17.45 -7.92 -2.89
N SER A 114 16.67 -7.89 -1.81
CA SER A 114 15.22 -7.98 -1.82
C SER A 114 14.59 -6.84 -1.00
N SER A 115 13.37 -6.49 -1.30
CA SER A 115 12.60 -5.56 -0.48
C SER A 115 12.08 -6.24 0.79
N SER A 116 11.90 -5.46 1.86
CA SER A 116 11.33 -6.00 3.11
C SER A 116 9.93 -6.59 2.91
N THR A 117 9.18 -6.08 1.94
CA THR A 117 7.82 -6.54 1.63
C THR A 117 7.83 -7.90 0.93
N GLU A 118 8.67 -8.07 -0.08
CA GLU A 118 8.85 -9.33 -0.80
C GLU A 118 9.41 -10.43 0.12
N PHE A 119 10.46 -10.09 0.87
CA PHE A 119 11.08 -10.97 1.84
C PHE A 119 10.06 -11.50 2.86
N ARG A 120 9.24 -10.62 3.41
CA ARG A 120 8.19 -11.00 4.37
C ARG A 120 7.08 -11.80 3.72
N ARG A 121 6.67 -11.48 2.49
CA ARG A 121 5.67 -12.24 1.76
C ARG A 121 6.09 -13.70 1.59
N LEU A 122 7.31 -13.94 1.14
CA LEU A 122 7.83 -15.30 0.95
C LEU A 122 7.96 -16.08 2.27
N LEU A 123 8.34 -15.43 3.36
CA LEU A 123 8.34 -16.06 4.69
C LEU A 123 6.93 -16.47 5.13
N ILE A 124 5.92 -15.65 4.85
CA ILE A 124 4.51 -15.99 5.14
C ILE A 124 4.06 -17.17 4.28
N GLU A 125 4.41 -17.21 2.99
CA GLU A 125 4.16 -18.33 2.08
C GLU A 125 4.84 -19.62 2.55
N ALA A 126 6.06 -19.52 3.13
CA ALA A 126 6.76 -20.63 3.78
C ALA A 126 6.10 -21.11 5.07
N GLY A 127 5.12 -20.36 5.60
CA GLY A 127 4.54 -20.62 6.93
C GLY A 127 5.41 -20.16 8.09
N ALA A 128 6.51 -19.46 7.82
CA ALA A 128 7.47 -18.95 8.80
C ALA A 128 7.13 -17.50 9.18
N ARG A 129 6.23 -17.33 10.14
CA ARG A 129 5.79 -16.00 10.61
C ARG A 129 6.53 -15.61 11.87
N GLY A 130 7.22 -14.48 11.85
CA GLY A 130 7.95 -13.96 13.01
C GLY A 130 7.06 -13.39 14.12
N ASP A 131 5.81 -13.07 13.79
CA ASP A 131 4.76 -12.58 14.70
C ASP A 131 3.68 -13.65 14.99
N GLY A 132 3.90 -14.88 14.51
CA GLY A 132 3.00 -16.00 14.71
C GLY A 132 3.33 -16.78 16.00
N TYR A 133 2.42 -17.65 16.41
CA TYR A 133 2.59 -18.53 17.58
C TYR A 133 3.50 -19.74 17.31
N ASN A 134 4.18 -19.78 16.18
CA ASN A 134 5.18 -20.79 15.83
C ASN A 134 6.45 -20.65 16.69
N ILE A 135 6.67 -19.47 17.29
CA ILE A 135 7.80 -19.19 18.16
C ILE A 135 7.24 -18.75 19.51
N VAL A 136 7.50 -19.54 20.54
CA VAL A 136 7.09 -19.25 21.91
C VAL A 136 8.29 -18.74 22.69
N LEU A 137 8.22 -17.50 23.16
CA LEU A 137 9.27 -16.91 23.98
C LEU A 137 9.12 -17.26 25.44
N GLN A 138 10.18 -17.02 26.19
CA GLN A 138 10.14 -17.15 27.65
C GLN A 138 9.11 -16.17 28.24
N GLY A 139 8.10 -16.70 28.91
CA GLY A 139 7.01 -15.92 29.51
C GLY A 139 5.72 -15.87 28.71
N ASP A 140 5.73 -16.21 27.39
CA ASP A 140 4.52 -16.16 26.55
C ASP A 140 3.43 -17.11 27.05
N VAL A 141 3.81 -18.30 27.52
CA VAL A 141 2.86 -19.28 28.09
C VAL A 141 2.15 -18.71 29.33
N ALA A 142 2.89 -18.01 30.18
CA ALA A 142 2.29 -17.35 31.35
C ALA A 142 1.38 -16.19 30.94
N SER A 143 1.73 -15.46 29.87
CA SER A 143 0.91 -14.37 29.36
C SER A 143 -0.42 -14.87 28.80
N LEU A 144 -0.48 -16.06 28.17
CA LEU A 144 -1.72 -16.64 27.67
C LEU A 144 -2.77 -16.83 28.77
N SER A 145 -2.33 -17.17 30.01
CA SER A 145 -3.25 -17.36 31.16
C SER A 145 -3.82 -16.03 31.66
N THR A 146 -3.09 -14.94 31.50
CA THR A 146 -3.48 -13.59 31.95
C THR A 146 -4.18 -12.77 30.88
N MET A 147 -4.22 -13.24 29.62
CA MET A 147 -4.90 -12.58 28.50
C MET A 147 -6.40 -12.45 28.73
N THR A 148 -6.95 -11.33 28.31
CA THR A 148 -8.39 -11.11 28.24
C THR A 148 -9.06 -12.07 27.25
N PRO A 149 -10.35 -12.34 27.37
CA PRO A 149 -11.08 -13.17 26.40
C PRO A 149 -10.95 -12.69 24.95
N LEU A 150 -10.90 -11.38 24.74
CA LEU A 150 -10.74 -10.79 23.42
C LEU A 150 -9.35 -11.05 22.82
N GLU A 151 -8.31 -10.95 23.62
CA GLU A 151 -6.94 -11.27 23.21
C GLU A 151 -6.79 -12.74 22.89
N ARG A 152 -7.33 -13.64 23.72
CA ARG A 152 -7.34 -15.08 23.44
C ARG A 152 -8.06 -15.44 22.14
N ARG A 153 -9.18 -14.77 21.86
CA ARG A 153 -9.90 -14.92 20.59
C ARG A 153 -9.01 -14.55 19.41
N ARG A 154 -8.30 -13.41 19.48
CA ARG A 154 -7.35 -12.98 18.43
C ARG A 154 -6.25 -14.00 18.18
N VAL A 155 -5.72 -14.61 19.25
CA VAL A 155 -4.73 -15.68 19.13
C VAL A 155 -5.29 -16.85 18.31
N LEU A 156 -6.51 -17.29 18.60
CA LEU A 156 -7.16 -18.37 17.87
C LEU A 156 -7.44 -18.01 16.42
N GLU A 157 -7.89 -16.78 16.15
CA GLU A 157 -8.13 -16.26 14.81
C GLU A 157 -6.83 -16.21 14.00
N ASP A 158 -5.72 -15.84 14.62
CA ASP A 158 -4.40 -15.78 13.99
C ASP A 158 -3.85 -17.18 13.65
N VAL A 159 -3.98 -18.13 14.59
CA VAL A 159 -3.61 -19.54 14.38
C VAL A 159 -4.47 -20.18 13.29
N ALA A 160 -5.76 -19.86 13.25
CA ALA A 160 -6.70 -20.34 12.23
C ALA A 160 -6.50 -19.66 10.86
N GLY A 161 -5.61 -18.64 10.75
CA GLY A 161 -5.36 -17.91 9.50
C GLY A 161 -6.49 -16.98 9.07
N VAL A 162 -7.49 -16.73 9.94
CA VAL A 162 -8.65 -15.88 9.64
C VAL A 162 -8.26 -14.42 9.53
N THR A 163 -7.24 -13.99 10.23
CA THR A 163 -6.75 -12.60 10.27
C THR A 163 -6.40 -12.06 8.88
N GLN A 164 -5.94 -12.91 7.96
CA GLN A 164 -5.65 -12.51 6.57
C GLN A 164 -6.90 -12.09 5.82
N TYR A 165 -7.99 -12.86 5.98
CA TYR A 165 -9.28 -12.55 5.35
C TYR A 165 -9.87 -11.25 5.90
N ASP A 166 -9.72 -11.00 7.20
CA ASP A 166 -10.16 -9.74 7.82
C ASP A 166 -9.39 -8.53 7.27
N GLU A 167 -8.08 -8.67 7.01
CA GLU A 167 -7.30 -7.61 6.38
C GLU A 167 -7.73 -7.35 4.93
N GLU A 168 -8.03 -8.40 4.17
CA GLU A 168 -8.55 -8.29 2.80
C GLU A 168 -9.93 -7.65 2.77
N LEU A 169 -10.83 -8.06 3.66
CA LEU A 169 -12.16 -7.46 3.81
C LEU A 169 -12.06 -5.97 4.17
N ARG A 170 -11.18 -5.59 5.09
CA ARG A 170 -10.94 -4.17 5.44
C ARG A 170 -10.38 -3.36 4.26
N LYS A 171 -9.51 -3.95 3.43
CA LYS A 171 -9.01 -3.30 2.21
C LYS A 171 -10.14 -3.10 1.20
N ALA A 172 -10.94 -4.15 0.96
CA ALA A 172 -12.09 -4.09 0.08
C ALA A 172 -13.12 -3.04 0.54
N ASP A 173 -13.43 -2.99 1.84
CA ASP A 173 -14.37 -1.98 2.39
C ASP A 173 -13.84 -0.54 2.24
N ARG A 174 -12.54 -0.33 2.42
CA ARG A 174 -11.92 0.99 2.17
C ARG A 174 -12.04 1.39 0.70
N GLN A 175 -11.76 0.45 -0.22
CA GLN A 175 -11.89 0.70 -1.65
C GLN A 175 -13.35 0.99 -2.03
N ARG A 176 -14.31 0.22 -1.49
CA ARG A 176 -15.74 0.46 -1.69
C ARG A 176 -16.14 1.86 -1.26
N LYS A 177 -15.77 2.28 -0.04
CA LYS A 177 -16.06 3.64 0.46
C LYS A 177 -15.43 4.74 -0.39
N GLN A 178 -14.23 4.50 -0.92
CA GLN A 178 -13.57 5.45 -1.82
C GLN A 178 -14.35 5.59 -3.14
N VAL A 179 -14.80 4.48 -3.72
CA VAL A 179 -15.61 4.49 -4.94
C VAL A 179 -16.97 5.15 -4.69
N GLU A 180 -17.63 4.85 -3.58
CA GLU A 180 -18.89 5.51 -3.18
C GLU A 180 -18.73 7.04 -3.12
N SER A 181 -17.67 7.54 -2.47
CA SER A 181 -17.38 8.98 -2.42
C SER A 181 -17.08 9.59 -3.80
N GLN A 182 -16.44 8.83 -4.70
CA GLN A 182 -16.21 9.29 -6.07
C GLN A 182 -17.51 9.36 -6.88
N LEU A 183 -18.41 8.40 -6.68
CA LEU A 183 -19.73 8.42 -7.30
C LEU A 183 -20.56 9.63 -6.85
N GLU A 184 -20.58 9.92 -5.54
CA GLU A 184 -21.27 11.12 -5.03
C GLU A 184 -20.73 12.42 -5.67
N MET A 185 -19.40 12.53 -5.87
CA MET A 185 -18.81 13.69 -6.55
C MET A 185 -19.23 13.78 -8.02
N ILE A 186 -19.32 12.63 -8.71
CA ILE A 186 -19.78 12.57 -10.10
C ILE A 186 -21.25 13.00 -10.20
N ASP A 187 -22.12 12.52 -9.32
CA ASP A 187 -23.54 12.89 -9.28
C ASP A 187 -23.71 14.40 -9.07
N VAL A 188 -22.93 15.00 -8.17
CA VAL A 188 -22.93 16.46 -7.96
C VAL A 188 -22.48 17.20 -9.22
N PHE A 189 -21.43 16.72 -9.87
CA PHE A 189 -20.93 17.32 -11.11
C PHE A 189 -21.93 17.18 -12.25
N GLU A 190 -22.57 16.03 -12.40
CA GLU A 190 -23.62 15.79 -13.40
C GLU A 190 -24.80 16.77 -13.22
N ASN A 191 -25.31 16.91 -12.00
CA ASN A 191 -26.39 17.85 -11.69
C ASN A 191 -25.98 19.31 -12.05
N GLN A 192 -24.76 19.72 -11.72
CA GLN A 192 -24.24 21.04 -12.10
C GLN A 192 -24.21 21.24 -13.64
N GLN A 193 -23.85 20.21 -14.40
CA GLN A 193 -23.85 20.28 -15.85
C GLN A 193 -25.27 20.36 -16.42
N ILE A 194 -26.23 19.62 -15.85
CA ILE A 194 -27.65 19.69 -16.24
C ILE A 194 -28.18 21.10 -16.01
N ASP A 195 -27.98 21.70 -14.83
CA ASP A 195 -28.40 23.06 -14.52
C ASP A 195 -27.78 24.08 -15.48
N ARG A 196 -26.50 23.87 -15.84
CA ARG A 196 -25.80 24.71 -16.81
C ARG A 196 -26.38 24.63 -18.20
N ILE A 197 -26.71 23.42 -18.65
CA ILE A 197 -27.34 23.19 -19.96
C ILE A 197 -28.71 23.90 -19.99
N GLU A 198 -29.55 23.73 -18.97
CA GLU A 198 -30.84 24.41 -18.89
C GLU A 198 -30.71 25.95 -18.95
N SER A 199 -29.72 26.50 -18.25
CA SER A 199 -29.49 27.94 -18.28
C SER A 199 -29.08 28.41 -19.68
N LEU A 200 -28.19 27.65 -20.35
CA LEU A 200 -27.74 27.95 -21.71
C LEU A 200 -28.87 27.83 -22.74
N GLU A 201 -29.77 26.88 -22.58
CA GLU A 201 -30.96 26.74 -23.42
C GLU A 201 -31.86 27.98 -23.33
N LYS A 202 -32.12 28.47 -22.11
CA LYS A 202 -32.87 29.69 -21.86
C LYS A 202 -32.20 30.93 -22.47
N GLU A 203 -30.90 31.03 -22.34
CA GLU A 203 -30.11 32.11 -22.96
C GLU A 203 -30.16 32.04 -24.50
N ARG A 204 -30.01 30.84 -25.05
CA ARG A 204 -30.13 30.59 -26.49
C ARG A 204 -31.50 31.02 -27.04
N GLU A 205 -32.57 30.66 -26.36
CA GLU A 205 -33.92 31.02 -26.76
C GLU A 205 -34.11 32.53 -26.81
N LYS A 206 -33.62 33.25 -25.79
CA LYS A 206 -33.63 34.73 -25.78
C LYS A 206 -32.81 35.31 -26.94
N ALA A 207 -31.61 34.76 -27.19
CA ALA A 207 -30.74 35.20 -28.25
C ALA A 207 -31.37 35.00 -29.66
N LEU A 208 -32.07 33.87 -29.85
CA LEU A 208 -32.80 33.62 -31.09
C LEU A 208 -33.94 34.62 -31.29
N LYS A 209 -34.77 34.86 -30.27
CA LYS A 209 -35.84 35.87 -30.32
C LYS A 209 -35.29 37.26 -30.62
N TYR A 210 -34.17 37.64 -30.01
CA TYR A 210 -33.50 38.92 -30.27
C TYR A 210 -33.00 39.05 -31.73
N ARG A 211 -32.43 37.99 -32.26
CA ARG A 211 -31.98 37.94 -33.64
C ARG A 211 -33.15 38.09 -34.63
N ASP A 212 -34.22 37.38 -34.38
CA ASP A 212 -35.42 37.43 -35.23
C ASP A 212 -36.06 38.84 -35.21
N LEU A 213 -36.14 39.48 -34.03
CA LEU A 213 -36.63 40.87 -33.91
C LEU A 213 -35.70 41.88 -34.61
N ILE A 214 -34.39 41.68 -34.61
CA ILE A 214 -33.47 42.56 -35.36
C ILE A 214 -33.71 42.41 -36.87
N GLN A 215 -33.92 41.17 -37.34
CA GLN A 215 -34.20 40.93 -38.76
C GLN A 215 -35.53 41.58 -39.15
N ASP A 216 -36.61 41.40 -38.41
CA ASP A 216 -37.88 42.06 -38.65
C ASP A 216 -37.77 43.59 -38.65
N LEU A 217 -36.98 44.14 -37.73
CA LEU A 217 -36.71 45.58 -37.69
C LEU A 217 -35.97 46.07 -38.93
N GLN A 218 -35.00 45.31 -39.44
CA GLN A 218 -34.26 45.64 -40.64
C GLN A 218 -35.14 45.57 -41.88
N GLU A 219 -35.97 44.55 -41.98
CA GLU A 219 -36.97 44.41 -43.07
C GLU A 219 -37.98 45.57 -43.06
N SER A 220 -38.53 45.86 -41.86
CA SER A 220 -39.48 46.98 -41.70
C SER A 220 -38.85 48.36 -42.05
N LYS A 221 -37.59 48.57 -41.63
CA LYS A 221 -36.85 49.79 -42.03
C LYS A 221 -36.62 49.86 -43.54
N SER A 222 -36.29 48.75 -44.18
CA SER A 222 -36.10 48.69 -45.65
C SER A 222 -37.40 49.03 -46.38
N LEU A 223 -38.51 48.44 -45.96
CA LEU A 223 -39.86 48.71 -46.51
C LEU A 223 -40.25 50.18 -46.33
N LEU A 224 -39.99 50.74 -45.14
CA LEU A 224 -40.30 52.18 -44.89
C LEU A 224 -39.44 53.07 -45.74
N MET A 225 -38.20 52.78 -45.96
CA MET A 225 -37.30 53.51 -46.85
C MET A 225 -37.82 53.45 -48.29
N GLN A 226 -38.17 52.26 -48.77
CA GLN A 226 -38.75 52.10 -50.14
C GLN A 226 -40.07 52.89 -50.31
N SER A 227 -40.95 52.83 -49.30
CA SER A 227 -42.20 53.59 -49.33
C SER A 227 -41.96 55.10 -49.40
N LYS A 228 -41.05 55.62 -48.52
CA LYS A 228 -40.68 57.04 -48.56
C LYS A 228 -40.05 57.44 -49.88
N HIS A 229 -39.20 56.63 -50.47
CA HIS A 229 -38.58 56.89 -51.75
C HIS A 229 -39.60 56.90 -52.84
N ARG A 230 -40.60 55.98 -52.85
CA ARG A 230 -41.69 56.02 -53.84
C ARG A 230 -42.55 57.28 -53.70
N ALA A 231 -42.93 57.63 -52.47
CA ALA A 231 -43.69 58.87 -52.26
C ALA A 231 -42.98 60.13 -52.73
N GLN A 232 -41.68 60.26 -52.45
CA GLN A 232 -40.84 61.33 -52.92
C GLN A 232 -40.71 61.36 -54.47
N PHE A 233 -40.60 60.20 -55.09
CA PHE A 233 -40.53 60.06 -56.55
C PHE A 233 -41.80 60.44 -57.20
N GLU A 234 -42.97 60.07 -56.62
CA GLU A 234 -44.28 60.52 -57.14
C GLU A 234 -44.49 62.02 -56.99
N GLU A 235 -44.07 62.62 -55.85
CA GLU A 235 -44.13 64.05 -55.60
C GLU A 235 -43.22 64.82 -56.60
N ILE A 236 -42.04 64.37 -56.88
CA ILE A 236 -41.13 64.95 -57.89
C ILE A 236 -41.75 64.83 -59.30
N ARG A 237 -42.41 63.71 -59.60
CA ARG A 237 -43.08 63.48 -60.87
C ARG A 237 -44.26 64.49 -61.10
N MET A 238 -45.05 64.67 -60.04
CA MET A 238 -46.18 65.61 -60.09
C MET A 238 -45.74 67.08 -60.25
N LEU A 239 -44.60 67.47 -59.62
CA LEU A 239 -44.03 68.83 -59.78
C LEU A 239 -43.31 69.05 -61.08
N GLY A 240 -42.98 68.00 -61.82
CA GLY A 240 -42.36 68.13 -63.19
C GLY A 240 -43.34 68.09 -64.33
N GLU A 241 -44.61 67.81 -64.07
CA GLU A 241 -45.74 67.81 -65.02
C GLU A 241 -46.53 69.13 -64.99
N GLU A 242 -46.18 70.11 -64.10
CA GLU A 242 -46.63 71.50 -64.14
C GLU A 242 -45.58 72.38 -64.90
#